data_1e323f408ebe1de29c901eafabf67dcc
#
_entry.id   1e323f408ebe1de29c901eafabf67dcc
#
_cell.length_a   1.000
_cell.length_b   1.000
_cell.length_c   1.000
_cell.angle_alpha   90.00
_cell.angle_beta   90.00
_cell.angle_gamma   90.00
#
_symmetry.space_group_name_H-M   'P 1'
#
loop_
_entity.id
_entity.type
_entity.pdbx_description
1 polymer ?
#
loop_
_entity_poly.entity_id
_entity_poly.type
_entity_poly.pdbx_seq_one_letter_code
_entity_poly.pdbx_strand_id
1 'polypeptide(L)'
;MFEERLSTRVWVDALVRRAQVEGAAAFILQRGEESRGDVLIKVANLAGEARAYVPRTSMEGTRVFVDLEAQGVGPVEADVDAYVSRARDRDRDLWVVEIEDREGRHFLTEPIE
;
A
#
# COMPACT_ATOMS: atom_id res chain seq x y z
N MET A 1 -11.28 19.77 17.44
CA MET A 1 -9.87 19.63 17.06
C MET A 1 -9.75 18.68 15.89
N PHE A 2 -8.94 19.00 14.93
CA PHE A 2 -8.70 18.09 13.84
C PHE A 2 -7.24 17.72 13.78
N GLU A 3 -6.97 16.53 13.29
CA GLU A 3 -5.62 16.06 13.09
C GLU A 3 -5.12 16.53 11.73
N GLU A 4 -3.89 17.00 11.71
CA GLU A 4 -3.22 17.22 10.44
C GLU A 4 -2.73 15.89 9.90
N ARG A 5 -3.14 15.58 8.70
CA ARG A 5 -2.65 14.39 8.04
C ARG A 5 -1.27 14.68 7.48
N LEU A 6 -0.36 13.74 7.62
CA LEU A 6 0.95 13.83 6.97
C LEU A 6 0.75 13.93 5.46
N SER A 7 1.66 14.63 4.79
CA SER A 7 1.68 14.57 3.33
C SER A 7 1.91 13.13 2.91
N THR A 8 1.39 12.77 1.73
CA THR A 8 1.52 11.41 1.25
C THR A 8 2.98 11.01 1.09
N ARG A 9 3.83 11.92 0.60
CA ARG A 9 5.25 11.63 0.47
C ARG A 9 5.88 11.24 1.80
N VAL A 10 5.60 11.99 2.85
CA VAL A 10 6.15 11.70 4.18
C VAL A 10 5.63 10.38 4.71
N TRP A 11 4.33 10.12 4.50
CA TRP A 11 3.71 8.87 4.93
C TRP A 11 4.36 7.67 4.22
N VAL A 12 4.58 7.78 2.91
CA VAL A 12 5.21 6.71 2.12
C VAL A 12 6.66 6.50 2.59
N ASP A 13 7.41 7.58 2.78
CA ASP A 13 8.79 7.46 3.24
C ASP A 13 8.87 6.76 4.59
N ALA A 14 7.94 7.05 5.49
CA ALA A 14 7.89 6.40 6.81
C ALA A 14 7.58 4.91 6.69
N LEU A 15 6.64 4.53 5.82
CA LEU A 15 6.32 3.12 5.59
C LEU A 15 7.52 2.36 5.05
N VAL A 16 8.19 2.91 4.04
CA VAL A 16 9.36 2.27 3.44
C VAL A 16 10.44 2.08 4.50
N ARG A 17 10.68 3.09 5.33
CA ARG A 17 11.70 3.00 6.36
C ARG A 17 11.34 1.94 7.42
N ARG A 18 10.07 1.88 7.85
CA ARG A 18 9.65 0.85 8.82
C ARG A 18 9.90 -0.54 8.28
N ALA A 19 9.54 -0.77 7.01
CA ALA A 19 9.75 -2.08 6.39
C ALA A 19 11.23 -2.44 6.36
N GLN A 20 12.07 -1.51 5.95
CA GLN A 20 13.51 -1.73 5.84
C GLN A 20 14.16 -1.99 7.19
N VAL A 21 13.76 -1.26 8.21
CA VAL A 21 14.29 -1.45 9.57
C VAL A 21 13.98 -2.86 10.09
N GLU A 22 12.83 -3.42 9.68
CA GLU A 22 12.42 -4.76 10.10
C GLU A 22 12.96 -5.86 9.17
N GLY A 23 13.81 -5.51 8.22
CA GLY A 23 14.48 -6.48 7.37
C GLY A 23 13.78 -6.81 6.08
N ALA A 24 12.67 -6.15 5.76
CA ALA A 24 11.99 -6.34 4.48
C ALA A 24 12.61 -5.44 3.41
N ALA A 25 12.36 -5.77 2.14
CA ALA A 25 12.68 -4.87 1.04
C ALA A 25 11.47 -4.01 0.73
N ALA A 26 11.68 -2.76 0.36
CA ALA A 26 10.58 -1.86 0.02
C ALA A 26 11.01 -0.95 -1.12
N PHE A 27 10.11 -0.79 -2.10
CA PHE A 27 10.40 -0.06 -3.34
C PHE A 27 9.22 0.86 -3.66
N ILE A 28 9.54 2.07 -4.13
CA ILE A 28 8.51 2.96 -4.67
C ILE A 28 8.44 2.70 -6.17
N LEU A 29 7.37 2.04 -6.62
CA LEU A 29 7.18 1.71 -8.02
C LEU A 29 6.65 2.88 -8.83
N GLN A 30 5.89 3.78 -8.18
CA GLN A 30 5.41 4.99 -8.80
C GLN A 30 5.33 6.08 -7.75
N ARG A 31 5.95 7.22 -8.05
CA ARG A 31 5.81 8.41 -7.20
C ARG A 31 4.56 9.15 -7.64
N GLY A 32 3.74 9.47 -6.69
CA GLY A 32 2.48 10.16 -6.94
C GLY A 32 2.52 11.61 -6.53
N GLU A 33 1.33 12.18 -6.31
CA GLU A 33 1.22 13.57 -5.89
C GLU A 33 1.64 13.70 -4.43
N GLU A 34 2.49 14.67 -4.12
CA GLU A 34 3.22 14.69 -2.85
C GLU A 34 2.33 14.94 -1.64
N SER A 35 1.33 15.80 -1.79
CA SER A 35 0.52 16.23 -0.64
C SER A 35 -0.61 15.28 -0.32
N ARG A 36 -1.39 14.86 -1.30
CA ARG A 36 -2.65 14.17 -1.12
C ARG A 36 -2.88 12.99 -2.06
N GLY A 37 -1.87 12.58 -2.79
CA GLY A 37 -2.01 11.43 -3.68
C GLY A 37 -2.45 10.20 -2.91
N ASP A 38 -3.26 9.36 -3.53
CA ASP A 38 -3.62 8.07 -2.96
C ASP A 38 -2.43 7.12 -2.97
N VAL A 39 -2.55 6.04 -2.22
CA VAL A 39 -1.50 5.03 -2.14
C VAL A 39 -2.08 3.65 -2.45
N LEU A 40 -1.25 2.81 -3.06
CA LEU A 40 -1.54 1.39 -3.28
C LEU A 40 -0.31 0.62 -2.80
N ILE A 41 -0.51 -0.28 -1.85
CA ILE A 41 0.59 -1.03 -1.24
C ILE A 41 0.48 -2.48 -1.66
N LYS A 42 1.51 -2.96 -2.37
CA LYS A 42 1.62 -4.38 -2.70
C LYS A 42 2.57 -5.03 -1.71
N VAL A 43 2.17 -6.15 -1.14
CA VAL A 43 3.03 -6.94 -0.25
C VAL A 43 3.20 -8.32 -0.85
N ALA A 44 4.42 -8.67 -1.26
CA ALA A 44 4.75 -9.96 -1.85
C ALA A 44 5.46 -10.84 -0.83
N ASN A 45 5.08 -12.12 -0.75
CA ASN A 45 5.70 -13.03 0.22
C ASN A 45 6.90 -13.78 -0.35
N LEU A 46 7.28 -13.50 -1.62
CA LEU A 46 8.40 -14.13 -2.31
C LEU A 46 8.20 -15.63 -2.55
N ALA A 47 6.97 -16.10 -2.46
CA ALA A 47 6.58 -17.48 -2.70
C ALA A 47 5.40 -17.56 -3.68
N GLY A 48 5.23 -16.52 -4.50
CA GLY A 48 4.19 -16.50 -5.54
C GLY A 48 2.88 -15.87 -5.10
N GLU A 49 2.78 -15.39 -3.87
CA GLU A 49 1.57 -14.76 -3.37
C GLU A 49 1.81 -13.31 -3.01
N ALA A 50 0.76 -12.50 -3.14
CA ALA A 50 0.82 -11.10 -2.78
C ALA A 50 -0.56 -10.61 -2.35
N ARG A 51 -0.56 -9.47 -1.66
CA ARG A 51 -1.77 -8.76 -1.26
C ARG A 51 -1.65 -7.32 -1.70
N ALA A 52 -2.80 -6.69 -1.94
CA ALA A 52 -2.88 -5.28 -2.28
C ALA A 52 -3.74 -4.58 -1.24
N TYR A 53 -3.26 -3.44 -0.75
CA TYR A 53 -3.98 -2.64 0.26
C TYR A 53 -4.20 -1.25 -0.27
N VAL A 54 -5.42 -0.74 -0.08
CA VAL A 54 -5.78 0.63 -0.44
C VAL A 54 -6.42 1.32 0.76
N PRO A 55 -6.27 2.64 0.89
CA PRO A 55 -6.88 3.36 2.00
C PRO A 55 -8.37 3.57 1.80
N ARG A 56 -9.07 3.65 2.92
CA ARG A 56 -10.48 3.99 2.95
C ARG A 56 -10.76 4.77 4.24
N THR A 57 -11.78 5.62 4.22
CA THR A 57 -12.26 6.27 5.43
C THR A 57 -13.37 5.41 6.02
N SER A 58 -13.23 5.03 7.30
CA SER A 58 -14.23 4.25 7.99
C SER A 58 -15.45 5.08 8.30
N MET A 59 -16.52 4.44 8.79
CA MET A 59 -17.74 5.15 9.17
C MET A 59 -17.49 6.12 10.32
N GLU A 60 -16.49 5.86 11.15
CA GLU A 60 -16.11 6.76 12.24
C GLU A 60 -15.20 7.90 11.78
N GLY A 61 -14.86 7.96 10.49
CA GLY A 61 -13.98 8.99 9.96
C GLY A 61 -12.50 8.67 10.11
N THR A 62 -12.16 7.45 10.50
CA THR A 62 -10.78 7.01 10.69
C THR A 62 -10.23 6.43 9.38
N ARG A 63 -8.96 6.71 9.10
CA ARG A 63 -8.30 6.09 7.96
C ARG A 63 -8.02 4.63 8.26
N VAL A 64 -8.46 3.76 7.36
CA VAL A 64 -8.20 2.32 7.43
C VAL A 64 -7.67 1.86 6.09
N PHE A 65 -7.11 0.67 6.04
CA PHE A 65 -6.69 0.04 4.78
C PHE A 65 -7.54 -1.20 4.53
N VAL A 66 -7.81 -1.46 3.27
CA VAL A 66 -8.60 -2.61 2.84
C VAL A 66 -7.68 -3.54 2.07
N ASP A 67 -7.70 -4.83 2.45
CA ASP A 67 -7.05 -5.89 1.68
C ASP A 67 -7.98 -6.25 0.53
N LEU A 68 -7.50 -6.07 -0.68
CA LEU A 68 -8.32 -6.27 -1.89
C LEU A 68 -8.56 -7.74 -2.22
N GLU A 69 -8.01 -8.68 -1.44
CA GLU A 69 -8.29 -10.11 -1.66
C GLU A 69 -9.78 -10.39 -1.57
N ALA A 70 -10.49 -9.71 -0.67
CA ALA A 70 -11.95 -9.88 -0.56
C ALA A 70 -12.69 -9.48 -1.83
N GLN A 71 -12.04 -8.73 -2.72
CA GLN A 71 -12.61 -8.31 -3.99
C GLN A 71 -11.98 -9.06 -5.17
N GLY A 72 -11.28 -10.14 -4.91
CA GLY A 72 -10.72 -10.99 -5.95
C GLY A 72 -9.33 -10.59 -6.44
N VAL A 73 -8.65 -9.68 -5.75
CA VAL A 73 -7.28 -9.26 -6.13
C VAL A 73 -6.29 -9.99 -5.25
N GLY A 74 -5.68 -11.04 -5.78
CA GLY A 74 -4.81 -11.93 -5.02
C GLY A 74 -5.58 -13.16 -4.54
N PRO A 75 -4.92 -14.07 -3.84
CA PRO A 75 -3.52 -14.03 -3.36
C PRO A 75 -2.46 -14.37 -4.41
N VAL A 76 -2.83 -14.75 -5.62
CA VAL A 76 -1.84 -15.02 -6.67
C VAL A 76 -1.17 -13.71 -7.07
N GLU A 77 0.15 -13.68 -7.05
CA GLU A 77 0.89 -12.45 -7.31
C GLU A 77 0.59 -11.85 -8.68
N ALA A 78 0.41 -12.69 -9.70
CA ALA A 78 0.09 -12.21 -11.05
C ALA A 78 -1.21 -11.38 -11.09
N ASP A 79 -2.20 -11.75 -10.27
CA ASP A 79 -3.46 -11.02 -10.21
C ASP A 79 -3.25 -9.64 -9.56
N VAL A 80 -2.42 -9.60 -8.52
CA VAL A 80 -2.08 -8.33 -7.87
C VAL A 80 -1.31 -7.43 -8.84
N ASP A 81 -0.34 -8.01 -9.57
CA ASP A 81 0.45 -7.24 -10.53
C ASP A 81 -0.42 -6.66 -11.65
N ALA A 82 -1.40 -7.42 -12.11
CA ALA A 82 -2.32 -6.92 -13.13
C ALA A 82 -3.15 -5.75 -12.59
N TYR A 83 -3.61 -5.84 -11.35
CA TYR A 83 -4.33 -4.75 -10.71
C TYR A 83 -3.47 -3.50 -10.58
N VAL A 84 -2.22 -3.68 -10.11
CA VAL A 84 -1.27 -2.57 -9.94
C VAL A 84 -1.02 -1.88 -11.28
N SER A 85 -0.83 -2.66 -12.34
CA SER A 85 -0.58 -2.10 -13.67
C SER A 85 -1.74 -1.24 -14.15
N ARG A 86 -2.98 -1.73 -13.97
CA ARG A 86 -4.17 -0.96 -14.36
C ARG A 86 -4.33 0.30 -13.52
N ALA A 87 -4.05 0.22 -12.23
CA ALA A 87 -4.17 1.37 -11.35
C ALA A 87 -3.17 2.47 -11.73
N ARG A 88 -1.94 2.09 -12.06
CA ARG A 88 -0.92 3.04 -12.49
C ARG A 88 -1.31 3.72 -13.80
N ASP A 89 -1.87 2.97 -14.74
CA ASP A 89 -2.30 3.54 -16.02
C ASP A 89 -3.43 4.54 -15.84
N ARG A 90 -4.28 4.31 -14.84
CA ARG A 90 -5.47 5.11 -14.60
C ARG A 90 -5.19 6.39 -13.83
N ASP A 91 -4.19 6.38 -12.95
CA ASP A 91 -3.95 7.48 -12.02
C ASP A 91 -2.44 7.71 -11.85
N ARG A 92 -1.95 8.77 -12.47
CA ARG A 92 -0.53 9.13 -12.37
C ARG A 92 -0.16 9.75 -11.03
N ASP A 93 -1.17 10.20 -10.27
CA ASP A 93 -0.95 10.80 -8.95
C ASP A 93 -0.95 9.75 -7.84
N LEU A 94 -1.15 8.49 -8.19
CA LEU A 94 -1.14 7.37 -7.26
C LEU A 94 0.29 6.99 -6.90
N TRP A 95 0.56 6.89 -5.61
CA TRP A 95 1.80 6.30 -5.13
C TRP A 95 1.64 4.78 -5.10
N VAL A 96 2.60 4.06 -5.63
CA VAL A 96 2.62 2.60 -5.58
C VAL A 96 3.88 2.16 -4.87
N VAL A 97 3.71 1.41 -3.78
CA VAL A 97 4.82 0.89 -2.98
C VAL A 97 4.75 -0.62 -3.00
N GLU A 98 5.88 -1.26 -3.24
CA GLU A 98 5.98 -2.72 -3.12
C GLU A 98 6.84 -3.06 -1.91
N ILE A 99 6.32 -3.94 -1.06
CA ILE A 99 7.04 -4.50 0.07
C ILE A 99 7.25 -5.98 -0.22
N GLU A 100 8.49 -6.46 -0.05
CA GLU A 100 8.82 -7.87 -0.19
C GLU A 100 9.24 -8.40 1.17
N ASP A 101 8.43 -9.30 1.71
CA ASP A 101 8.66 -9.83 3.04
C ASP A 101 8.17 -11.27 3.09
N ARG A 102 9.05 -12.20 3.47
CA ARG A 102 8.72 -13.63 3.45
C ARG A 102 7.55 -13.98 4.38
N GLU A 103 7.33 -13.17 5.41
CA GLU A 103 6.21 -13.37 6.33
C GLU A 103 4.95 -12.62 5.91
N GLY A 104 5.01 -11.87 4.81
CA GLY A 104 3.87 -11.14 4.28
C GLY A 104 3.45 -9.95 5.14
N ARG A 105 4.37 -9.36 5.89
CA ARG A 105 4.05 -8.24 6.79
C ARG A 105 3.89 -6.96 5.96
N HIS A 106 2.84 -6.22 6.24
CA HIS A 106 2.55 -4.97 5.49
C HIS A 106 3.13 -3.72 6.14
N PHE A 107 3.46 -3.76 7.42
CA PHE A 107 4.03 -2.64 8.18
C PHE A 107 3.14 -1.39 8.25
N LEU A 108 1.87 -1.52 7.89
CA LEU A 108 0.90 -0.44 8.05
C LEU A 108 0.55 -0.29 9.53
N THR A 109 0.41 0.96 9.97
CA THR A 109 0.03 1.24 11.35
C THR A 109 -1.45 1.52 11.51
N GLU A 110 -2.14 1.78 10.40
CA GLU A 110 -3.58 1.97 10.38
C GLU A 110 -4.29 0.61 10.45
N PRO A 111 -5.53 0.58 10.93
CA PRO A 111 -6.28 -0.70 10.96
C PRO A 111 -6.53 -1.24 9.57
N ILE A 112 -6.58 -2.56 9.47
CA ILE A 112 -6.93 -3.27 8.23
C ILE A 112 -8.37 -3.75 8.37
N GLU A 113 -9.17 -3.46 7.38
CA GLU A 113 -10.56 -3.94 7.32
C GLU A 113 -10.78 -4.89 6.17
#